data_1b3196777aaaf88f4881f4515c1131a5
#
_entry.id   1b3196777aaaf88f4881f4515c1131a5
#
_cell.length_a   1.000
_cell.length_b   1.000
_cell.length_c   1.000
_cell.angle_alpha   90.00
_cell.angle_beta   90.00
_cell.angle_gamma   90.00
#
_symmetry.space_group_name_H-M   'P 1'
#
loop_
_entity.id
_entity.type
_entity.pdbx_description
1 polymer ?
#
loop_
_entity_poly.entity_id
_entity_poly.type
_entity_poly.pdbx_seq_one_letter_code
_entity_poly.pdbx_strand_id
1 'polypeptide(L)'
;MSKVKVIALDGPAASGKGTLSRRLADAYGFAHLDTGVLYRGVAWTMMAAGADCADADAATAFARAFSLDKIAGAPIRSREVGAAASKVAALPGVRAALLDFQRGFAAAPPDSAAGAVLDGRDIGTVVCPDACVKFFVIAAAEVRAHRRWLEMRETRPDLTEAAVLADLKDRDARDAARTDAPMKPAEDAELLDTSHLTIDAVEAVARRIIDDIFTRCTD
;
A
#
# COMPACT_ATOMS: atom_id res chain seq x y z
N MET A 1 -16.85 13.45 -20.30
CA MET A 1 -15.55 13.55 -19.57
C MET A 1 -14.99 12.14 -19.54
N SER A 2 -13.77 11.91 -20.02
CA SER A 2 -13.13 10.59 -19.91
C SER A 2 -12.95 10.23 -18.43
N LYS A 3 -13.24 8.95 -18.09
CA LYS A 3 -13.03 8.43 -16.74
C LYS A 3 -11.54 8.52 -16.38
N VAL A 4 -11.19 9.00 -15.18
CA VAL A 4 -9.81 9.05 -14.70
C VAL A 4 -9.20 7.64 -14.72
N LYS A 5 -8.03 7.49 -15.32
CA LYS A 5 -7.33 6.21 -15.36
C LYS A 5 -6.74 5.90 -13.99
N VAL A 6 -7.10 4.75 -13.43
CA VAL A 6 -6.58 4.30 -12.14
C VAL A 6 -5.85 2.98 -12.30
N ILE A 7 -4.66 2.90 -11.71
CA ILE A 7 -3.87 1.66 -11.58
C ILE A 7 -3.81 1.30 -10.09
N ALA A 8 -4.34 0.13 -9.74
CA ALA A 8 -4.35 -0.40 -8.38
C ALA A 8 -3.25 -1.45 -8.21
N LEU A 9 -2.42 -1.33 -7.17
CA LEU A 9 -1.42 -2.32 -6.82
C LEU A 9 -1.66 -2.83 -5.40
N ASP A 10 -1.97 -4.10 -5.27
CA ASP A 10 -2.14 -4.78 -3.99
C ASP A 10 -1.07 -5.85 -3.76
N GLY A 11 -0.95 -6.33 -2.54
CA GLY A 11 -0.02 -7.41 -2.20
C GLY A 11 0.69 -7.22 -0.87
N PRO A 12 1.44 -8.23 -0.40
CA PRO A 12 2.07 -8.24 0.91
C PRO A 12 3.16 -7.17 1.07
N ALA A 13 3.59 -6.96 2.31
CA ALA A 13 4.67 -6.02 2.62
C ALA A 13 6.00 -6.48 1.97
N ALA A 14 6.83 -5.52 1.54
CA ALA A 14 8.14 -5.75 0.91
C ALA A 14 8.11 -6.57 -0.41
N SER A 15 6.96 -6.70 -1.08
CA SER A 15 6.85 -7.34 -2.40
C SER A 15 7.41 -6.49 -3.57
N GLY A 16 7.90 -5.28 -3.29
CA GLY A 16 8.39 -4.35 -4.33
C GLY A 16 7.32 -3.43 -4.92
N LYS A 17 6.04 -3.61 -4.56
CA LYS A 17 4.93 -2.83 -5.13
C LYS A 17 5.09 -1.31 -5.00
N GLY A 18 5.53 -0.79 -3.85
CA GLY A 18 5.69 0.67 -3.66
C GLY A 18 6.77 1.28 -4.56
N THR A 19 7.82 0.54 -4.91
CA THR A 19 8.81 0.98 -5.91
C THR A 19 8.22 0.93 -7.31
N LEU A 20 7.53 -0.17 -7.63
CA LEU A 20 6.84 -0.30 -8.91
C LEU A 20 5.77 0.79 -9.10
N SER A 21 4.96 1.06 -8.08
CA SER A 21 3.90 2.08 -8.13
C SER A 21 4.44 3.47 -8.45
N ARG A 22 5.54 3.89 -7.80
CA ARG A 22 6.19 5.18 -8.10
C ARG A 22 6.70 5.24 -9.54
N ARG A 23 7.40 4.19 -9.99
CA ARG A 23 7.93 4.13 -11.36
C ARG A 23 6.82 4.18 -12.42
N LEU A 24 5.71 3.47 -12.16
CA LEU A 24 4.54 3.53 -13.04
C LEU A 24 3.89 4.91 -13.04
N ALA A 25 3.75 5.54 -11.86
CA ALA A 25 3.24 6.89 -11.77
C ALA A 25 4.08 7.89 -12.57
N ASP A 26 5.40 7.84 -12.39
CA ASP A 26 6.35 8.67 -13.16
C ASP A 26 6.25 8.44 -14.66
N ALA A 27 6.18 7.15 -15.08
CA ALA A 27 6.15 6.78 -16.50
C ALA A 27 4.87 7.22 -17.24
N TYR A 28 3.74 7.29 -16.54
CA TYR A 28 2.45 7.67 -17.13
C TYR A 28 2.02 9.11 -16.78
N GLY A 29 2.80 9.87 -16.00
CA GLY A 29 2.41 11.19 -15.51
C GLY A 29 1.20 11.12 -14.57
N PHE A 30 1.09 10.07 -13.77
CA PHE A 30 0.00 9.84 -12.82
C PHE A 30 0.42 10.27 -11.42
N ALA A 31 -0.55 10.68 -10.60
CA ALA A 31 -0.32 10.90 -9.18
C ALA A 31 -0.17 9.55 -8.45
N HIS A 32 0.69 9.49 -7.43
CA HIS A 32 0.94 8.27 -6.64
C HIS A 32 0.46 8.43 -5.20
N LEU A 33 -0.27 7.43 -4.68
CA LEU A 33 -0.66 7.33 -3.28
C LEU A 33 -0.23 5.99 -2.68
N ASP A 34 0.78 6.00 -1.80
CA ASP A 34 1.07 4.90 -0.87
C ASP A 34 0.04 4.95 0.27
N THR A 35 -1.04 4.16 0.17
CA THR A 35 -2.09 4.17 1.19
C THR A 35 -1.61 3.66 2.54
N GLY A 36 -0.53 2.89 2.58
CA GLY A 36 0.13 2.49 3.82
C GLY A 36 0.64 3.68 4.64
N VAL A 37 0.94 4.81 4.02
CA VAL A 37 1.32 6.06 4.71
C VAL A 37 0.18 6.57 5.60
N LEU A 38 -1.08 6.44 5.16
CA LEU A 38 -2.25 6.89 5.93
C LEU A 38 -2.38 6.10 7.24
N TYR A 39 -2.35 4.78 7.15
CA TYR A 39 -2.43 3.91 8.34
C TYR A 39 -1.21 4.05 9.26
N ARG A 40 -0.02 4.25 8.69
CA ARG A 40 1.19 4.55 9.47
C ARG A 40 1.09 5.91 10.15
N GLY A 41 0.53 6.89 9.48
CA GLY A 41 0.30 8.22 10.04
C GLY A 41 -0.66 8.18 11.22
N VAL A 42 -1.79 7.51 11.09
CA VAL A 42 -2.73 7.31 12.20
C VAL A 42 -2.06 6.61 13.38
N ALA A 43 -1.36 5.49 13.11
CA ALA A 43 -0.65 4.76 14.16
C ALA A 43 0.40 5.62 14.87
N TRP A 44 1.19 6.39 14.11
CA TRP A 44 2.21 7.27 14.68
C TRP A 44 1.61 8.38 15.55
N THR A 45 0.52 9.02 15.09
CA THR A 45 -0.15 10.07 15.88
C THR A 45 -0.75 9.52 17.17
N MET A 46 -1.30 8.30 17.15
CA MET A 46 -1.76 7.61 18.35
C MET A 46 -0.61 7.31 19.32
N MET A 47 0.48 6.73 18.81
CA MET A 47 1.67 6.42 19.63
C MET A 47 2.28 7.69 20.24
N ALA A 48 2.36 8.77 19.48
CA ALA A 48 2.86 10.05 19.96
C ALA A 48 1.98 10.66 21.05
N ALA A 49 0.68 10.37 21.04
CA ALA A 49 -0.28 10.75 22.08
C ALA A 49 -0.36 9.76 23.26
N GLY A 50 0.41 8.66 23.23
CA GLY A 50 0.34 7.60 24.24
C GLY A 50 -0.94 6.77 24.21
N ALA A 51 -1.70 6.81 23.08
CA ALA A 51 -2.95 6.07 22.93
C ALA A 51 -2.70 4.61 22.51
N ASP A 52 -3.58 3.71 22.94
CA ASP A 52 -3.50 2.30 22.55
C ASP A 52 -4.02 2.12 21.11
N CYS A 53 -3.16 1.66 20.22
CA CYS A 53 -3.50 1.35 18.82
C CYS A 53 -4.49 0.17 18.65
N ALA A 54 -4.84 -0.54 19.71
CA ALA A 54 -5.85 -1.59 19.71
C ALA A 54 -7.25 -1.06 20.12
N ASP A 55 -7.33 0.15 20.70
CA ASP A 55 -8.60 0.80 21.02
C ASP A 55 -9.28 1.29 19.74
N ALA A 56 -10.39 0.63 19.38
CA ALA A 56 -11.11 0.88 18.13
C ALA A 56 -11.73 2.28 18.06
N ASP A 57 -12.26 2.79 19.18
CA ASP A 57 -12.92 4.11 19.22
C ASP A 57 -11.88 5.23 19.13
N ALA A 58 -10.81 5.13 19.92
CA ALA A 58 -9.69 6.07 19.85
C ALA A 58 -9.06 6.06 18.44
N ALA A 59 -8.74 4.90 17.89
CA ALA A 59 -8.14 4.79 16.56
C ALA A 59 -9.04 5.40 15.47
N THR A 60 -10.35 5.19 15.56
CA THR A 60 -11.31 5.78 14.62
C THR A 60 -11.36 7.31 14.74
N ALA A 61 -11.30 7.84 15.97
CA ALA A 61 -11.26 9.28 16.20
C ALA A 61 -9.98 9.91 15.62
N PHE A 62 -8.81 9.27 15.86
CA PHE A 62 -7.53 9.69 15.27
C PHE A 62 -7.55 9.63 13.74
N ALA A 63 -8.14 8.59 13.16
CA ALA A 63 -8.25 8.47 11.70
C ALA A 63 -9.13 9.56 11.09
N ARG A 64 -10.25 9.92 11.71
CA ARG A 64 -11.12 11.02 11.27
C ARG A 64 -10.44 12.38 11.35
N ALA A 65 -9.57 12.58 12.35
CA ALA A 65 -8.83 13.82 12.56
C ALA A 65 -7.47 13.84 11.81
N PHE A 66 -7.17 12.80 11.04
CA PHE A 66 -5.88 12.64 10.37
C PHE A 66 -5.74 13.58 9.17
N SER A 67 -4.54 14.17 9.03
CA SER A 67 -4.10 14.84 7.80
C SER A 67 -2.62 14.53 7.56
N LEU A 68 -2.18 14.56 6.31
CA LEU A 68 -0.78 14.25 5.94
C LEU A 68 0.22 15.25 6.54
N ASP A 69 -0.18 16.50 6.75
CA ASP A 69 0.66 17.54 7.34
C ASP A 69 1.13 17.19 8.75
N LYS A 70 0.31 16.43 9.50
CA LYS A 70 0.64 16.00 10.87
C LYS A 70 1.81 15.01 10.96
N ILE A 71 2.21 14.43 9.85
CA ILE A 71 3.28 13.44 9.79
C ILE A 71 4.50 13.92 8.98
N ALA A 72 4.54 15.19 8.60
CA ALA A 72 5.69 15.77 7.91
C ALA A 72 6.97 15.58 8.75
N GLY A 73 7.97 14.90 8.19
CA GLY A 73 9.22 14.57 8.90
C GLY A 73 9.12 13.48 9.98
N ALA A 74 7.95 12.91 10.24
CA ALA A 74 7.78 11.85 11.24
C ALA A 74 8.41 10.51 10.78
N PRO A 75 8.97 9.70 11.71
CA PRO A 75 9.60 8.42 11.40
C PRO A 75 8.57 7.30 11.17
N ILE A 76 7.58 7.55 10.32
CA ILE A 76 6.46 6.63 10.08
C ILE A 76 6.87 5.28 9.43
N ARG A 77 8.11 5.17 8.95
CA ARG A 77 8.63 3.94 8.33
C ARG A 77 9.35 3.02 9.32
N SER A 78 9.41 3.39 10.62
CA SER A 78 9.98 2.54 11.65
C SER A 78 9.24 1.19 11.76
N ARG A 79 9.90 0.19 12.39
CA ARG A 79 9.33 -1.13 12.63
C ARG A 79 8.12 -1.05 13.55
N GLU A 80 8.24 -0.27 14.62
CA GLU A 80 7.23 -0.08 15.66
C GLU A 80 5.95 0.53 15.06
N VAL A 81 6.09 1.62 14.31
CA VAL A 81 4.98 2.24 13.58
C VAL A 81 4.39 1.27 12.55
N GLY A 82 5.24 0.47 11.89
CA GLY A 82 4.77 -0.55 10.95
C GLY A 82 3.92 -1.64 11.61
N ALA A 83 4.28 -2.07 12.81
CA ALA A 83 3.52 -3.04 13.59
C ALA A 83 2.18 -2.44 14.09
N ALA A 84 2.22 -1.21 14.62
CA ALA A 84 1.03 -0.48 15.04
C ALA A 84 0.07 -0.21 13.86
N ALA A 85 0.60 0.21 12.71
CA ALA A 85 -0.18 0.44 11.50
C ALA A 85 -0.97 -0.81 11.04
N SER A 86 -0.39 -1.99 11.19
CA SER A 86 -1.10 -3.24 10.85
C SER A 86 -2.25 -3.54 11.83
N LYS A 87 -2.15 -3.10 13.11
CA LYS A 87 -3.24 -3.21 14.08
C LYS A 87 -4.37 -2.24 13.74
N VAL A 88 -4.07 -0.96 13.59
CA VAL A 88 -5.11 0.05 13.26
C VAL A 88 -5.77 -0.21 11.91
N ALA A 89 -5.04 -0.76 10.94
CA ALA A 89 -5.59 -1.11 9.63
C ALA A 89 -6.56 -2.31 9.66
N ALA A 90 -6.62 -3.07 10.74
CA ALA A 90 -7.60 -4.13 10.95
C ALA A 90 -8.93 -3.59 11.52
N LEU A 91 -8.97 -2.35 11.97
CA LEU A 91 -10.15 -1.73 12.60
C LEU A 91 -11.08 -1.15 11.53
N PRO A 92 -12.35 -1.62 11.42
CA PRO A 92 -13.29 -1.15 10.38
C PRO A 92 -13.53 0.36 10.41
N GLY A 93 -13.62 0.96 11.61
CA GLY A 93 -13.84 2.40 11.77
C GLY A 93 -12.68 3.25 11.20
N VAL A 94 -11.44 2.79 11.36
CA VAL A 94 -10.25 3.44 10.77
C VAL A 94 -10.30 3.35 9.25
N ARG A 95 -10.63 2.17 8.72
CA ARG A 95 -10.73 1.95 7.28
C ARG A 95 -11.80 2.83 6.65
N ALA A 96 -13.00 2.86 7.25
CA ALA A 96 -14.09 3.72 6.80
C ALA A 96 -13.69 5.21 6.81
N ALA A 97 -12.99 5.67 7.86
CA ALA A 97 -12.56 7.07 7.97
C ALA A 97 -11.53 7.48 6.89
N LEU A 98 -10.71 6.54 6.41
CA LEU A 98 -9.68 6.81 5.40
C LEU A 98 -10.13 6.51 3.96
N LEU A 99 -11.28 5.84 3.78
CA LEU A 99 -11.74 5.40 2.47
C LEU A 99 -12.07 6.55 1.53
N ASP A 100 -12.78 7.56 2.03
CA ASP A 100 -13.19 8.72 1.23
C ASP A 100 -11.98 9.52 0.72
N PHE A 101 -10.95 9.66 1.54
CA PHE A 101 -9.70 10.29 1.11
C PHE A 101 -9.04 9.52 -0.06
N GLN A 102 -8.94 8.20 0.06
CA GLN A 102 -8.34 7.35 -0.97
C GLN A 102 -9.13 7.40 -2.28
N ARG A 103 -10.45 7.33 -2.19
CA ARG A 103 -11.35 7.43 -3.35
C ARG A 103 -11.32 8.83 -3.97
N GLY A 104 -11.29 9.87 -3.15
CA GLY A 104 -11.15 11.25 -3.59
C GLY A 104 -9.86 11.46 -4.38
N PHE A 105 -8.74 10.94 -3.89
CA PHE A 105 -7.46 10.98 -4.60
C PHE A 105 -7.52 10.27 -5.96
N ALA A 106 -8.15 9.11 -6.03
CA ALA A 106 -8.30 8.37 -7.27
C ALA A 106 -9.22 9.06 -8.29
N ALA A 107 -10.29 9.72 -7.81
CA ALA A 107 -11.28 10.39 -8.65
C ALA A 107 -10.83 11.77 -9.15
N ALA A 108 -10.02 12.47 -8.35
CA ALA A 108 -9.48 13.79 -8.65
C ALA A 108 -8.00 13.85 -8.24
N PRO A 109 -7.11 13.26 -9.05
CA PRO A 109 -5.69 13.26 -8.76
C PRO A 109 -5.13 14.67 -8.62
N PRO A 110 -4.22 14.94 -7.64
CA PRO A 110 -3.64 16.26 -7.46
C PRO A 110 -2.80 16.69 -8.67
N ASP A 111 -2.46 17.97 -8.70
CA ASP A 111 -1.58 18.59 -9.70
C ASP A 111 -2.04 18.38 -11.15
N SER A 112 -3.33 18.17 -11.38
CA SER A 112 -3.91 17.89 -12.71
C SER A 112 -3.29 16.67 -13.40
N ALA A 113 -2.84 15.68 -12.61
CA ALA A 113 -2.26 14.45 -13.16
C ALA A 113 -3.27 13.69 -14.02
N ALA A 114 -2.79 13.04 -15.09
CA ALA A 114 -3.62 12.35 -16.07
C ALA A 114 -4.36 11.11 -15.51
N GLY A 115 -3.95 10.63 -14.33
CA GLY A 115 -4.51 9.47 -13.66
C GLY A 115 -3.92 9.28 -12.26
N ALA A 116 -4.25 8.16 -11.62
CA ALA A 116 -3.75 7.82 -10.29
C ALA A 116 -3.20 6.39 -10.22
N VAL A 117 -2.12 6.23 -9.47
CA VAL A 117 -1.58 4.94 -9.04
C VAL A 117 -1.72 4.84 -7.52
N LEU A 118 -2.47 3.86 -7.03
CA LEU A 118 -2.61 3.61 -5.61
C LEU A 118 -2.00 2.26 -5.26
N ASP A 119 -1.24 2.21 -4.18
CA ASP A 119 -0.73 0.92 -3.66
C ASP A 119 -1.18 0.65 -2.22
N GLY A 120 -1.55 -0.60 -1.96
CA GLY A 120 -2.10 -1.01 -0.67
C GLY A 120 -2.20 -2.52 -0.46
N ARG A 121 -3.42 -2.95 0.00
CA ARG A 121 -3.76 -4.35 0.26
C ARG A 121 -5.11 -4.75 -0.32
N ASP A 122 -5.95 -3.77 -0.58
CA ASP A 122 -7.35 -3.90 -0.97
C ASP A 122 -7.79 -2.79 -1.93
N ILE A 123 -6.83 -2.21 -2.65
CA ILE A 123 -7.11 -1.12 -3.59
C ILE A 123 -8.04 -1.60 -4.70
N GLY A 124 -7.69 -2.71 -5.36
CA GLY A 124 -8.47 -3.27 -6.46
C GLY A 124 -9.74 -3.99 -6.04
N THR A 125 -9.90 -4.31 -4.74
CA THR A 125 -11.09 -5.03 -4.24
C THR A 125 -12.10 -4.12 -3.54
N VAL A 126 -11.65 -3.05 -2.85
CA VAL A 126 -12.50 -2.21 -1.98
C VAL A 126 -12.39 -0.73 -2.30
N VAL A 127 -11.18 -0.19 -2.42
CA VAL A 127 -10.97 1.26 -2.60
C VAL A 127 -11.39 1.69 -4.00
N CYS A 128 -10.84 1.04 -5.02
CA CYS A 128 -11.08 1.31 -6.44
C CYS A 128 -11.44 0.02 -7.18
N PRO A 129 -12.60 -0.60 -6.90
CA PRO A 129 -13.00 -1.85 -7.55
C PRO A 129 -13.17 -1.71 -9.07
N ASP A 130 -13.38 -0.49 -9.56
CA ASP A 130 -13.49 -0.15 -10.98
C ASP A 130 -12.18 0.39 -11.58
N ALA A 131 -11.03 0.16 -10.93
CA ALA A 131 -9.73 0.57 -11.48
C ALA A 131 -9.49 -0.09 -12.83
N CYS A 132 -8.96 0.68 -13.79
CA CYS A 132 -8.73 0.20 -15.16
C CYS A 132 -7.72 -0.95 -15.19
N VAL A 133 -6.70 -0.88 -14.34
CA VAL A 133 -5.66 -1.91 -14.22
C VAL A 133 -5.49 -2.28 -12.76
N LYS A 134 -5.44 -3.58 -12.49
CA LYS A 134 -5.21 -4.11 -11.15
C LYS A 134 -4.08 -5.10 -11.17
N PHE A 135 -3.10 -4.90 -10.28
CA PHE A 135 -2.01 -5.84 -10.05
C PHE A 135 -2.07 -6.39 -8.64
N PHE A 136 -1.79 -7.68 -8.51
CA PHE A 136 -1.49 -8.28 -7.21
C PHE A 136 -0.01 -8.71 -7.22
N VAL A 137 0.82 -7.95 -6.50
CA VAL A 137 2.29 -8.08 -6.54
C VAL A 137 2.75 -8.95 -5.38
N ILE A 138 3.35 -10.09 -5.68
CA ILE A 138 3.87 -11.05 -4.70
C ILE A 138 5.39 -11.22 -4.81
N ALA A 139 5.97 -11.77 -3.76
CA ALA A 139 7.30 -12.39 -3.75
C ALA A 139 7.36 -13.40 -2.61
N ALA A 140 8.24 -14.40 -2.72
CA ALA A 140 8.51 -15.36 -1.67
C ALA A 140 8.85 -14.65 -0.34
N ALA A 141 8.38 -15.19 0.77
CA ALA A 141 8.51 -14.53 2.09
C ALA A 141 9.98 -14.27 2.45
N GLU A 142 10.86 -15.20 2.12
CA GLU A 142 12.30 -15.13 2.34
C GLU A 142 12.93 -14.00 1.53
N VAL A 143 12.54 -13.85 0.25
CA VAL A 143 13.01 -12.75 -0.62
C VAL A 143 12.58 -11.41 -0.08
N ARG A 144 11.33 -11.29 0.39
CA ARG A 144 10.81 -10.07 1.00
C ARG A 144 11.50 -9.73 2.30
N ALA A 145 11.81 -10.74 3.12
CA ALA A 145 12.54 -10.58 4.37
C ALA A 145 13.97 -10.09 4.11
N HIS A 146 14.66 -10.68 3.15
CA HIS A 146 15.99 -10.27 2.76
C HIS A 146 16.02 -8.80 2.28
N ARG A 147 15.12 -8.43 1.34
CA ARG A 147 14.99 -7.05 0.86
C ARG A 147 14.76 -6.06 2.01
N ARG A 148 13.83 -6.39 2.91
CA ARG A 148 13.49 -5.53 4.04
C ARG A 148 14.61 -5.45 5.08
N TRP A 149 15.30 -6.55 5.32
CA TRP A 149 16.47 -6.56 6.20
C TRP A 149 17.60 -5.68 5.66
N LEU A 150 17.89 -5.76 4.35
CA LEU A 150 18.87 -4.89 3.71
C LEU A 150 18.56 -3.40 3.86
N GLU A 151 17.28 -3.01 3.75
CA GLU A 151 16.82 -1.63 3.96
C GLU A 151 17.04 -1.13 5.40
N MET A 152 17.01 -2.05 6.38
CA MET A 152 17.00 -1.68 7.80
C MET A 152 18.34 -1.90 8.51
N ARG A 153 19.22 -2.75 8.01
CA ARG A 153 20.42 -3.20 8.70
C ARG A 153 21.39 -2.08 9.09
N GLU A 154 21.44 -1.01 8.29
CA GLU A 154 22.33 0.13 8.59
C GLU A 154 21.88 0.92 9.83
N THR A 155 20.56 1.05 10.00
CA THR A 155 19.96 1.76 11.14
C THR A 155 19.66 0.85 12.33
N ARG A 156 19.62 -0.48 12.12
CA ARG A 156 19.30 -1.51 13.10
C ARG A 156 20.26 -2.71 12.97
N PRO A 157 21.52 -2.56 13.36
CA PRO A 157 22.53 -3.62 13.21
C PRO A 157 22.23 -4.88 14.05
N ASP A 158 21.39 -4.76 15.08
CA ASP A 158 20.90 -5.84 15.93
C ASP A 158 19.79 -6.69 15.28
N LEU A 159 19.19 -6.19 14.18
CA LEU A 159 18.05 -6.84 13.54
C LEU A 159 18.53 -8.00 12.65
N THR A 160 18.02 -9.20 12.89
CA THR A 160 18.30 -10.38 12.08
C THR A 160 17.29 -10.54 10.96
N GLU A 161 17.71 -11.14 9.85
CA GLU A 161 16.80 -11.47 8.73
C GLU A 161 15.68 -12.42 9.17
N ALA A 162 15.97 -13.36 10.08
CA ALA A 162 14.98 -14.27 10.64
C ALA A 162 13.88 -13.54 11.42
N ALA A 163 14.25 -12.51 12.19
CA ALA A 163 13.27 -11.68 12.90
C ALA A 163 12.38 -10.87 11.91
N VAL A 164 12.96 -10.35 10.84
CA VAL A 164 12.20 -9.67 9.77
C VAL A 164 11.24 -10.63 9.09
N LEU A 165 11.67 -11.87 8.83
CA LEU A 165 10.82 -12.91 8.22
C LEU A 165 9.61 -13.24 9.11
N ALA A 166 9.84 -13.41 10.42
CA ALA A 166 8.75 -13.65 11.37
C ALA A 166 7.76 -12.49 11.38
N ASP A 167 8.23 -11.24 11.48
CA ASP A 167 7.38 -10.04 11.45
C ASP A 167 6.55 -9.94 10.17
N LEU A 168 7.14 -10.29 9.02
CA LEU A 168 6.42 -10.25 7.74
C LEU A 168 5.35 -11.34 7.67
N LYS A 169 5.64 -12.57 8.11
CA LYS A 169 4.66 -13.67 8.16
C LYS A 169 3.47 -13.34 9.07
N ASP A 170 3.74 -12.79 10.26
CA ASP A 170 2.70 -12.37 11.19
C ASP A 170 1.84 -11.23 10.63
N ARG A 171 2.46 -10.32 9.91
CA ARG A 171 1.76 -9.22 9.26
C ARG A 171 0.87 -9.72 8.12
N ASP A 172 1.40 -10.56 7.25
CA ASP A 172 0.66 -11.12 6.12
C ASP A 172 -0.54 -11.96 6.60
N ALA A 173 -0.35 -12.75 7.66
CA ALA A 173 -1.44 -13.49 8.30
C ALA A 173 -2.54 -12.55 8.82
N ARG A 174 -2.18 -11.46 9.49
CA ARG A 174 -3.15 -10.45 9.95
C ARG A 174 -3.84 -9.76 8.78
N ASP A 175 -3.10 -9.36 7.74
CA ASP A 175 -3.65 -8.66 6.57
C ASP A 175 -4.62 -9.58 5.78
N ALA A 176 -4.35 -10.89 5.70
CA ALA A 176 -5.21 -11.87 5.05
C ALA A 176 -6.44 -12.28 5.89
N ALA A 177 -6.30 -12.32 7.22
CA ALA A 177 -7.35 -12.76 8.14
C ALA A 177 -8.36 -11.65 8.51
N ARG A 178 -8.24 -10.44 7.95
CA ARG A 178 -9.21 -9.36 8.21
C ARG A 178 -10.60 -9.79 7.79
N THR A 179 -11.59 -9.53 8.65
CA THR A 179 -13.02 -9.69 8.30
C THR A 179 -13.49 -8.64 7.31
N ASP A 180 -12.93 -7.42 7.42
CA ASP A 180 -13.19 -6.31 6.51
C ASP A 180 -11.98 -6.09 5.61
N ALA A 181 -12.20 -6.10 4.30
CA ALA A 181 -11.17 -5.87 3.28
C ALA A 181 -9.90 -6.75 3.46
N PRO A 182 -10.02 -8.08 3.44
CA PRO A 182 -8.87 -8.97 3.50
C PRO A 182 -7.92 -8.74 2.33
N MET A 183 -6.62 -8.91 2.58
CA MET A 183 -5.62 -8.88 1.50
C MET A 183 -5.80 -10.11 0.61
N LYS A 184 -6.38 -9.90 -0.55
CA LYS A 184 -6.56 -10.92 -1.60
C LYS A 184 -6.53 -10.26 -2.99
N PRO A 185 -6.16 -10.98 -4.04
CA PRO A 185 -6.27 -10.46 -5.40
C PRO A 185 -7.73 -10.16 -5.75
N ALA A 186 -7.97 -9.11 -6.51
CA ALA A 186 -9.23 -8.93 -7.22
C ALA A 186 -9.33 -10.00 -8.31
N GLU A 187 -10.56 -10.35 -8.72
CA GLU A 187 -10.79 -11.42 -9.73
C GLU A 187 -10.17 -11.10 -11.09
N ASP A 188 -10.08 -9.81 -11.42
CA ASP A 188 -9.50 -9.26 -12.63
C ASP A 188 -8.08 -8.71 -12.43
N ALA A 189 -7.40 -9.06 -11.33
CA ALA A 189 -6.04 -8.60 -11.07
C ALA A 189 -5.00 -9.49 -11.76
N GLU A 190 -4.05 -8.85 -12.44
CA GLU A 190 -2.87 -9.49 -12.98
C GLU A 190 -1.88 -9.82 -11.84
N LEU A 191 -1.44 -11.07 -11.76
CA LEU A 191 -0.49 -11.53 -10.76
C LEU A 191 0.94 -11.24 -11.21
N LEU A 192 1.70 -10.47 -10.41
CA LEU A 192 3.11 -10.17 -10.65
C LEU A 192 3.98 -10.78 -9.55
N ASP A 193 4.66 -11.88 -9.86
CA ASP A 193 5.67 -12.46 -8.97
C ASP A 193 7.03 -11.80 -9.20
N THR A 194 7.52 -11.11 -8.19
CA THR A 194 8.80 -10.38 -8.22
C THR A 194 9.94 -11.15 -7.55
N SER A 195 9.75 -12.43 -7.18
CA SER A 195 10.73 -13.21 -6.42
C SER A 195 12.09 -13.29 -7.10
N HIS A 196 12.09 -13.43 -8.42
CA HIS A 196 13.31 -13.66 -9.22
C HIS A 196 13.55 -12.58 -10.29
N LEU A 197 12.81 -11.48 -10.24
CA LEU A 197 12.89 -10.40 -11.22
C LEU A 197 13.58 -9.17 -10.64
N THR A 198 14.33 -8.47 -11.48
CA THR A 198 14.76 -7.10 -11.18
C THR A 198 13.58 -6.16 -11.26
N ILE A 199 13.68 -5.00 -10.60
CA ILE A 199 12.62 -3.99 -10.66
C ILE A 199 12.37 -3.51 -12.10
N ASP A 200 13.40 -3.41 -12.92
CA ASP A 200 13.29 -2.99 -14.32
C ASP A 200 12.52 -4.03 -15.15
N ALA A 201 12.76 -5.33 -14.91
CA ALA A 201 12.02 -6.39 -15.58
C ALA A 201 10.54 -6.40 -15.16
N VAL A 202 10.25 -6.22 -13.87
CA VAL A 202 8.87 -6.14 -13.35
C VAL A 202 8.15 -4.93 -13.96
N GLU A 203 8.81 -3.76 -14.00
CA GLU A 203 8.25 -2.56 -14.61
C GLU A 203 7.93 -2.77 -16.09
N ALA A 204 8.85 -3.35 -16.85
CA ALA A 204 8.65 -3.61 -18.27
C ALA A 204 7.44 -4.54 -18.53
N VAL A 205 7.27 -5.58 -17.72
CA VAL A 205 6.08 -6.45 -17.79
C VAL A 205 4.81 -5.68 -17.45
N ALA A 206 4.82 -4.93 -16.35
CA ALA A 206 3.66 -4.16 -15.90
C ALA A 206 3.24 -3.12 -16.96
N ARG A 207 4.19 -2.38 -17.55
CA ARG A 207 3.90 -1.38 -18.58
C ARG A 207 3.27 -2.00 -19.83
N ARG A 208 3.78 -3.14 -20.29
CA ARG A 208 3.18 -3.84 -21.41
C ARG A 208 1.71 -4.19 -21.16
N ILE A 209 1.39 -4.70 -19.97
CA ILE A 209 0.01 -5.03 -19.57
C ILE A 209 -0.84 -3.77 -19.51
N ILE A 210 -0.34 -2.68 -18.92
CA ILE A 210 -1.05 -1.41 -18.81
C ILE A 210 -1.36 -0.85 -20.20
N ASP A 211 -0.37 -0.82 -21.10
CA ASP A 211 -0.52 -0.28 -22.45
C ASP A 211 -1.56 -1.08 -23.26
N ASP A 212 -1.53 -2.41 -23.15
CA ASP A 212 -2.53 -3.30 -23.76
C ASP A 212 -3.95 -3.02 -23.25
N ILE A 213 -4.12 -2.84 -21.94
CA ILE A 213 -5.42 -2.56 -21.32
C ILE A 213 -5.90 -1.16 -21.72
N PHE A 214 -5.03 -0.15 -21.63
CA PHE A 214 -5.40 1.23 -21.97
C PHE A 214 -5.77 1.39 -23.45
N THR A 215 -5.15 0.63 -24.34
CA THR A 215 -5.52 0.62 -25.76
C THR A 215 -6.93 0.07 -25.98
N ARG A 216 -7.32 -0.97 -25.22
CA ARG A 216 -8.67 -1.57 -25.30
C ARG A 216 -9.76 -0.74 -24.63
N CYS A 217 -9.40 0.09 -23.62
CA CYS A 217 -10.35 0.93 -22.89
C CYS A 217 -10.61 2.29 -23.57
N THR A 218 -9.99 2.58 -24.71
CA THR A 218 -10.19 3.81 -25.50
C THR A 218 -11.26 3.69 -26.58
N ASP A 219 -11.78 2.49 -26.78
CA ASP A 219 -12.92 2.18 -27.66
C ASP A 219 -14.23 2.06 -26.82
#